data_3dbd009f86cbb24a3de912d82e72384b
#
_entry.id   3dbd009f86cbb24a3de912d82e72384b
#
_cell.length_a   1.000
_cell.length_b   1.000
_cell.length_c   1.000
_cell.angle_alpha   90.00
_cell.angle_beta   90.00
_cell.angle_gamma   90.00
#
_symmetry.space_group_name_H-M   'P 1'
#
loop_
_entity.id
_entity.type
_entity.pdbx_description
1 polymer ?
#
loop_
_entity_poly.entity_id
_entity_poly.type
_entity_poly.pdbx_seq_one_letter_code
_entity_poly.pdbx_strand_id
1 'polypeptide(L)'
;MKKIYFLLLATILIASCKPKSDQSDKTGGKPVITVTLEPLRYFTEAIAGDRFTVVSMVPKGTSPETYDPTPQQLVDLARSKAYFRIGYIGFEQTWTDKLTDNAPHLQFFDMSQGVDLIYDNTHSHRHVEDGKEHHHATGVEPHIWNSATNAQIIAGNILSALCSIDKSNESAYLERYNALCRQIEHTDSLIRQTLTAPGADHAFMIYHPALSYFARDYGLHQIPIEAGGKEPSPAHLKALIDTCKSEKVHV
;
A
#
# COMPACT_ATOMS: atom_id res chain seq x y z
N MET A 1 -77.21 -25.11 39.16
CA MET A 1 -76.64 -25.64 37.92
C MET A 1 -75.87 -24.52 37.23
N LYS A 2 -74.58 -24.45 37.46
CA LYS A 2 -73.74 -23.39 36.91
C LYS A 2 -72.88 -23.98 35.82
N LYS A 3 -73.09 -23.52 34.58
CA LYS A 3 -72.27 -23.89 33.42
C LYS A 3 -71.00 -23.02 33.39
N ILE A 4 -69.83 -23.65 33.54
CA ILE A 4 -68.55 -23.05 33.47
C ILE A 4 -68.11 -23.11 31.98
N TYR A 5 -68.01 -21.97 31.36
CA TYR A 5 -67.38 -21.83 29.99
C TYR A 5 -65.90 -21.79 30.15
N PHE A 6 -65.23 -22.81 29.66
CA PHE A 6 -63.78 -22.86 29.50
C PHE A 6 -63.39 -22.12 28.21
N LEU A 7 -62.84 -20.94 28.33
CA LEU A 7 -62.34 -20.18 27.21
C LEU A 7 -60.92 -20.63 26.92
N LEU A 8 -60.74 -21.38 25.83
CA LEU A 8 -59.44 -21.86 25.35
C LEU A 8 -58.78 -20.73 24.63
N LEU A 9 -57.80 -20.07 25.27
CA LEU A 9 -56.99 -19.03 24.69
C LEU A 9 -55.83 -19.70 23.89
N ALA A 10 -56.00 -19.85 22.57
CA ALA A 10 -54.95 -20.32 21.68
C ALA A 10 -53.95 -19.20 21.44
N THR A 11 -52.84 -19.22 22.15
CA THR A 11 -51.68 -18.36 21.87
C THR A 11 -50.92 -18.86 20.65
N ILE A 12 -51.08 -18.17 19.53
CA ILE A 12 -50.30 -18.38 18.30
C ILE A 12 -48.92 -17.82 18.56
N LEU A 13 -47.94 -18.68 18.79
CA LEU A 13 -46.52 -18.36 18.78
C LEU A 13 -46.06 -18.16 17.31
N ILE A 14 -46.08 -16.91 16.87
CA ILE A 14 -45.43 -16.54 15.60
C ILE A 14 -43.91 -16.57 15.86
N ALA A 15 -43.27 -17.66 15.47
CA ALA A 15 -41.82 -17.75 15.40
C ALA A 15 -41.35 -16.80 14.28
N SER A 16 -41.04 -15.56 14.64
CA SER A 16 -40.38 -14.63 13.75
C SER A 16 -38.93 -15.09 13.55
N CYS A 17 -38.65 -15.79 12.45
CA CYS A 17 -37.31 -15.98 11.96
C CYS A 17 -36.76 -14.60 11.54
N LYS A 18 -36.06 -13.93 12.46
CA LYS A 18 -35.20 -12.82 12.08
C LYS A 18 -34.09 -13.40 11.22
N PRO A 19 -33.80 -12.81 10.01
CA PRO A 19 -32.61 -13.16 9.30
C PRO A 19 -31.41 -12.87 10.22
N LYS A 20 -30.47 -13.81 10.30
CA LYS A 20 -29.18 -13.61 10.96
C LYS A 20 -28.53 -12.39 10.32
N SER A 21 -28.69 -11.24 10.99
CA SER A 21 -27.80 -10.11 10.72
C SER A 21 -26.39 -10.56 11.07
N ASP A 22 -25.47 -10.33 10.17
CA ASP A 22 -24.03 -10.48 10.37
C ASP A 22 -23.69 -10.12 11.81
N GLN A 23 -23.05 -11.05 12.51
CA GLN A 23 -22.41 -10.76 13.78
C GLN A 23 -21.25 -9.79 13.49
N SER A 24 -21.57 -8.50 13.43
CA SER A 24 -20.54 -7.49 13.61
C SER A 24 -19.98 -7.73 15.01
N ASP A 25 -18.70 -8.03 15.06
CA ASP A 25 -17.88 -8.15 16.25
C ASP A 25 -18.20 -6.99 17.19
N LYS A 26 -18.85 -7.28 18.33
CA LYS A 26 -19.22 -6.30 19.36
C LYS A 26 -18.04 -5.97 20.28
N THR A 27 -16.84 -5.89 19.73
CA THR A 27 -15.74 -5.17 20.34
C THR A 27 -15.81 -3.76 19.78
N GLY A 28 -16.13 -2.77 20.61
CA GLY A 28 -16.47 -1.39 20.22
C GLY A 28 -15.35 -0.58 19.55
N GLY A 29 -14.52 -1.20 18.73
CA GLY A 29 -13.47 -0.60 17.94
C GLY A 29 -13.86 -0.42 16.47
N LYS A 30 -13.26 0.57 15.80
CA LYS A 30 -13.39 0.75 14.35
C LYS A 30 -12.82 -0.47 13.62
N PRO A 31 -13.39 -0.88 12.47
CA PRO A 31 -12.79 -1.92 11.65
C PRO A 31 -11.39 -1.53 11.21
N VAL A 32 -10.49 -2.51 11.10
CA VAL A 32 -9.08 -2.30 10.79
C VAL A 32 -8.84 -2.53 9.31
N ILE A 33 -8.09 -1.62 8.68
CA ILE A 33 -7.42 -1.82 7.39
C ILE A 33 -5.93 -1.89 7.67
N THR A 34 -5.27 -2.97 7.26
CA THR A 34 -3.82 -3.06 7.26
C THR A 34 -3.29 -2.61 5.91
N VAL A 35 -2.20 -1.87 5.93
CA VAL A 35 -1.46 -1.43 4.73
C VAL A 35 -0.02 -1.89 4.85
N THR A 36 0.69 -2.05 3.73
CA THR A 36 2.10 -2.45 3.77
C THR A 36 2.98 -1.39 4.41
N LEU A 37 2.85 -0.13 3.98
CA LEU A 37 3.80 0.95 4.24
C LEU A 37 3.11 2.21 4.75
N GLU A 38 3.88 3.05 5.45
CA GLU A 38 3.41 4.36 5.93
C GLU A 38 2.88 5.30 4.82
N PRO A 39 3.45 5.38 3.61
CA PRO A 39 2.84 6.14 2.52
C PRO A 39 1.41 5.68 2.18
N LEU A 40 1.16 4.37 2.11
CA LEU A 40 -0.20 3.85 1.91
C LEU A 40 -1.12 4.16 3.09
N ARG A 41 -0.58 4.15 4.32
CA ARG A 41 -1.34 4.55 5.50
C ARG A 41 -1.80 5.99 5.40
N TYR A 42 -0.90 6.91 5.04
CA TYR A 42 -1.23 8.32 4.86
C TYR A 42 -2.36 8.52 3.83
N PHE A 43 -2.26 7.92 2.65
CA PHE A 43 -3.28 8.03 1.62
C PHE A 43 -4.60 7.39 2.05
N THR A 44 -4.53 6.23 2.72
CA THR A 44 -5.73 5.53 3.20
C THR A 44 -6.44 6.33 4.29
N GLU A 45 -5.72 6.87 5.27
CA GLU A 45 -6.28 7.72 6.33
C GLU A 45 -6.89 9.01 5.76
N ALA A 46 -6.22 9.63 4.77
CA ALA A 46 -6.71 10.83 4.10
C ALA A 46 -8.06 10.62 3.42
N ILE A 47 -8.31 9.45 2.81
CA ILE A 47 -9.55 9.14 2.10
C ILE A 47 -10.59 8.52 3.05
N ALA A 48 -10.20 7.58 3.88
CA ALA A 48 -11.09 6.88 4.82
C ALA A 48 -11.61 7.80 5.95
N GLY A 49 -10.82 8.80 6.33
CA GLY A 49 -11.09 9.63 7.50
C GLY A 49 -11.10 8.79 8.78
N ASP A 50 -12.15 8.95 9.58
CA ASP A 50 -12.28 8.27 10.88
C ASP A 50 -13.06 6.95 10.84
N ARG A 51 -13.40 6.44 9.64
CA ARG A 51 -14.22 5.23 9.48
C ARG A 51 -13.49 3.94 9.83
N PHE A 52 -12.18 3.91 9.63
CA PHE A 52 -11.32 2.76 9.87
C PHE A 52 -10.15 3.13 10.78
N THR A 53 -9.62 2.14 11.47
CA THR A 53 -8.27 2.20 12.02
C THR A 53 -7.31 1.68 10.96
N VAL A 54 -6.33 2.49 10.56
CA VAL A 54 -5.34 2.08 9.55
C VAL A 54 -4.02 1.75 10.23
N VAL A 55 -3.50 0.55 9.97
CA VAL A 55 -2.26 0.04 10.59
C VAL A 55 -1.25 -0.28 9.52
N SER A 56 -0.02 0.22 9.66
CA SER A 56 1.09 -0.14 8.78
C SER A 56 1.74 -1.45 9.24
N MET A 57 1.99 -2.37 8.30
CA MET A 57 2.69 -3.63 8.56
C MET A 57 4.17 -3.37 8.86
N VAL A 58 4.81 -2.56 8.02
CA VAL A 58 6.22 -2.19 8.21
C VAL A 58 6.31 -1.00 9.15
N PRO A 59 6.99 -1.12 10.31
CA PRO A 59 7.16 -0.02 11.23
C PRO A 59 8.01 1.12 10.64
N LYS A 60 7.79 2.33 11.13
CA LYS A 60 8.60 3.50 10.75
C LYS A 60 10.08 3.27 11.01
N GLY A 61 10.94 3.64 10.06
CA GLY A 61 12.38 3.52 10.16
C GLY A 61 12.92 2.12 9.87
N THR A 62 12.07 1.18 9.46
CA THR A 62 12.47 -0.15 9.04
C THR A 62 12.48 -0.23 7.51
N SER A 63 13.48 -0.91 6.94
CA SER A 63 13.51 -1.15 5.49
C SER A 63 12.43 -2.14 5.09
N PRO A 64 11.54 -1.79 4.16
CA PRO A 64 10.49 -2.69 3.70
C PRO A 64 11.04 -3.90 2.90
N GLU A 65 12.24 -3.78 2.36
CA GLU A 65 12.86 -4.82 1.52
C GLU A 65 13.34 -6.01 2.32
N THR A 66 13.78 -5.77 3.56
CA THR A 66 14.35 -6.80 4.46
C THR A 66 13.47 -7.08 5.67
N TYR A 67 12.27 -6.49 5.70
CA TYR A 67 11.35 -6.66 6.82
C TYR A 67 10.74 -8.06 6.83
N ASP A 68 10.75 -8.68 8.01
CA ASP A 68 10.05 -9.94 8.27
C ASP A 68 9.02 -9.73 9.40
N PRO A 69 7.72 -9.90 9.12
CA PRO A 69 6.67 -9.62 10.09
C PRO A 69 6.71 -10.63 11.26
N THR A 70 6.42 -10.13 12.45
CA THR A 70 6.27 -11.01 13.63
C THR A 70 5.01 -11.88 13.50
N PRO A 71 4.96 -13.05 14.16
CA PRO A 71 3.75 -13.88 14.18
C PRO A 71 2.50 -13.14 14.64
N GLN A 72 2.64 -12.22 15.61
CA GLN A 72 1.50 -11.41 16.08
C GLN A 72 0.98 -10.46 15.00
N GLN A 73 1.85 -9.82 14.23
CA GLN A 73 1.44 -8.96 13.12
C GLN A 73 0.70 -9.75 12.03
N LEU A 74 1.11 -10.98 11.74
CA LEU A 74 0.40 -11.85 10.80
C LEU A 74 -0.99 -12.22 11.31
N VAL A 75 -1.15 -12.49 12.61
CA VAL A 75 -2.46 -12.73 13.23
C VAL A 75 -3.32 -11.48 13.16
N ASP A 76 -2.77 -10.31 13.43
CA ASP A 76 -3.51 -9.04 13.40
C ASP A 76 -3.90 -8.66 11.96
N LEU A 77 -3.02 -8.88 10.98
CA LEU A 77 -3.32 -8.74 9.56
C LEU A 77 -4.48 -9.67 9.16
N ALA A 78 -4.42 -10.95 9.55
CA ALA A 78 -5.48 -11.91 9.24
C ALA A 78 -6.86 -11.52 9.82
N ARG A 79 -6.92 -10.70 10.87
CA ARG A 79 -8.15 -10.18 11.48
C ARG A 79 -8.63 -8.87 10.84
N SER A 80 -7.83 -8.26 9.98
CA SER A 80 -8.19 -7.00 9.32
C SER A 80 -9.34 -7.19 8.34
N LYS A 81 -10.07 -6.12 8.06
CA LYS A 81 -11.14 -6.09 7.06
C LYS A 81 -10.57 -6.20 5.65
N ALA A 82 -9.44 -5.52 5.42
CA ALA A 82 -8.75 -5.48 4.14
C ALA A 82 -7.25 -5.28 4.33
N TYR A 83 -6.48 -5.70 3.33
CA TYR A 83 -5.05 -5.45 3.21
C TYR A 83 -4.75 -4.71 1.90
N PHE A 84 -4.18 -3.51 2.01
CA PHE A 84 -3.74 -2.72 0.87
C PHE A 84 -2.23 -2.87 0.69
N ARG A 85 -1.82 -3.44 -0.44
CA ARG A 85 -0.42 -3.78 -0.72
C ARG A 85 0.10 -3.04 -1.96
N ILE A 86 1.42 -2.97 -2.08
CA ILE A 86 2.12 -2.51 -3.29
C ILE A 86 2.23 -3.65 -4.33
N GLY A 87 2.39 -4.89 -3.87
CA GLY A 87 2.53 -6.07 -4.72
C GLY A 87 3.98 -6.47 -5.03
N TYR A 88 4.95 -5.58 -4.81
CA TYR A 88 6.36 -5.78 -5.21
C TYR A 88 7.35 -5.72 -4.05
N ILE A 89 6.88 -5.58 -2.82
CA ILE A 89 7.70 -5.61 -1.61
C ILE A 89 8.03 -7.07 -1.27
N GLY A 90 9.27 -7.36 -0.89
CA GLY A 90 9.75 -8.73 -0.70
C GLY A 90 8.91 -9.58 0.26
N PHE A 91 8.50 -9.02 1.41
CA PHE A 91 7.66 -9.77 2.33
C PHE A 91 6.23 -9.99 1.79
N GLU A 92 5.66 -9.06 1.03
CA GLU A 92 4.34 -9.24 0.41
C GLU A 92 4.35 -10.46 -0.52
N GLN A 93 5.39 -10.60 -1.32
CA GLN A 93 5.55 -11.74 -2.23
C GLN A 93 5.70 -13.06 -1.47
N THR A 94 6.43 -13.03 -0.35
CA THR A 94 6.66 -14.23 0.48
C THR A 94 5.42 -14.68 1.26
N TRP A 95 4.59 -13.73 1.72
CA TRP A 95 3.52 -14.01 2.67
C TRP A 95 2.10 -13.96 2.09
N THR A 96 1.88 -13.35 0.91
CA THR A 96 0.53 -13.17 0.37
C THR A 96 -0.22 -14.50 0.19
N ASP A 97 0.41 -15.50 -0.41
CA ASP A 97 -0.25 -16.80 -0.65
C ASP A 97 -0.61 -17.48 0.67
N LYS A 98 0.32 -17.49 1.63
CA LYS A 98 0.10 -18.07 2.96
C LYS A 98 -1.03 -17.35 3.72
N LEU A 99 -1.14 -16.03 3.57
CA LEU A 99 -2.20 -15.24 4.19
C LEU A 99 -3.54 -15.51 3.51
N THR A 100 -3.58 -15.63 2.20
CA THR A 100 -4.80 -15.94 1.45
C THR A 100 -5.37 -17.29 1.89
N ASP A 101 -4.52 -18.30 2.08
CA ASP A 101 -4.92 -19.64 2.52
C ASP A 101 -5.43 -19.66 3.97
N ASN A 102 -4.82 -18.87 4.85
CA ASN A 102 -5.10 -18.90 6.29
C ASN A 102 -6.13 -17.84 6.75
N ALA A 103 -6.43 -16.84 5.93
CA ALA A 103 -7.39 -15.78 6.22
C ALA A 103 -8.34 -15.51 5.04
N PRO A 104 -9.23 -16.46 4.70
CA PRO A 104 -10.07 -16.38 3.50
C PRO A 104 -11.09 -15.22 3.52
N HIS A 105 -11.31 -14.57 4.66
CA HIS A 105 -12.16 -13.39 4.79
C HIS A 105 -11.42 -12.08 4.56
N LEU A 106 -10.07 -12.09 4.57
CA LEU A 106 -9.24 -10.93 4.33
C LEU A 106 -9.28 -10.56 2.84
N GLN A 107 -9.69 -9.34 2.55
CA GLN A 107 -9.73 -8.83 1.18
C GLN A 107 -8.39 -8.18 0.84
N PHE A 108 -7.76 -8.64 -0.25
CA PHE A 108 -6.50 -8.10 -0.75
C PHE A 108 -6.77 -7.10 -1.86
N PHE A 109 -6.15 -5.93 -1.77
CA PHE A 109 -6.21 -4.91 -2.80
C PHE A 109 -4.81 -4.47 -3.19
N ASP A 110 -4.53 -4.50 -4.48
CA ASP A 110 -3.26 -4.08 -5.04
C ASP A 110 -3.33 -2.61 -5.45
N MET A 111 -2.54 -1.78 -4.78
CA MET A 111 -2.52 -0.34 -5.01
C MET A 111 -1.66 0.08 -6.20
N SER A 112 -0.91 -0.85 -6.81
CA SER A 112 -0.10 -0.60 -7.99
C SER A 112 -0.86 -0.71 -9.31
N GLN A 113 -2.13 -1.10 -9.30
CA GLN A 113 -2.91 -1.28 -10.53
C GLN A 113 -2.94 0.01 -11.35
N GLY A 114 -2.55 -0.08 -12.63
CA GLY A 114 -2.50 1.05 -13.55
C GLY A 114 -1.24 1.92 -13.44
N VAL A 115 -0.30 1.59 -12.55
CA VAL A 115 1.01 2.24 -12.49
C VAL A 115 1.88 1.77 -13.65
N ASP A 116 2.52 2.72 -14.35
CA ASP A 116 3.57 2.42 -15.33
C ASP A 116 4.86 2.05 -14.59
N LEU A 117 5.13 0.74 -14.52
CA LEU A 117 6.20 0.18 -13.69
C LEU A 117 7.57 0.34 -14.33
N ILE A 118 8.57 0.67 -13.51
CA ILE A 118 9.97 0.62 -13.89
C ILE A 118 10.49 -0.80 -13.61
N TYR A 119 11.04 -1.43 -14.63
CA TYR A 119 11.64 -2.75 -14.53
C TYR A 119 13.16 -2.64 -14.45
N ASP A 120 13.72 -3.15 -13.36
CA ASP A 120 15.17 -3.27 -13.19
C ASP A 120 15.64 -4.66 -13.59
N ASN A 121 16.30 -4.75 -14.72
CA ASN A 121 16.84 -6.00 -15.25
C ASN A 121 18.12 -6.46 -14.53
N THR A 122 18.65 -5.68 -13.59
CA THR A 122 19.90 -5.99 -12.87
C THR A 122 19.71 -7.01 -11.75
N HIS A 123 18.50 -7.27 -11.31
CA HIS A 123 18.16 -8.15 -10.18
C HIS A 123 17.40 -9.44 -10.54
N SER A 124 17.38 -9.84 -11.81
CA SER A 124 16.76 -11.11 -12.19
C SER A 124 17.60 -12.31 -11.73
N HIS A 125 17.41 -12.77 -10.52
CA HIS A 125 17.91 -14.06 -10.07
C HIS A 125 16.92 -15.17 -10.43
N ARG A 126 17.32 -16.02 -11.38
CA ARG A 126 16.62 -17.28 -11.64
C ARG A 126 16.98 -18.26 -10.53
N HIS A 127 16.05 -18.57 -9.67
CA HIS A 127 16.12 -19.75 -8.81
C HIS A 127 15.20 -20.83 -9.39
N VAL A 128 15.81 -21.94 -9.77
CA VAL A 128 15.08 -23.17 -10.11
C VAL A 128 15.10 -24.03 -8.86
N GLU A 129 14.01 -24.08 -8.12
CA GLU A 129 13.76 -25.05 -7.08
C GLU A 129 12.68 -26.03 -7.54
N ASP A 130 12.97 -27.32 -7.49
CA ASP A 130 12.07 -28.45 -7.77
C ASP A 130 11.35 -28.44 -9.14
N GLY A 131 12.02 -27.96 -10.22
CA GLY A 131 11.48 -28.08 -11.58
C GLY A 131 10.23 -27.24 -11.88
N LYS A 132 9.85 -26.32 -11.00
CA LYS A 132 8.84 -25.29 -11.25
C LYS A 132 9.52 -23.93 -11.33
N GLU A 133 9.35 -23.26 -12.46
CA GLU A 133 9.73 -21.84 -12.60
C GLU A 133 8.76 -20.99 -11.75
N HIS A 134 9.18 -20.61 -10.57
CA HIS A 134 8.54 -19.54 -9.83
C HIS A 134 9.07 -18.20 -10.38
N HIS A 135 8.29 -17.55 -11.21
CA HIS A 135 8.53 -16.16 -11.57
C HIS A 135 8.19 -15.30 -10.34
N HIS A 136 9.16 -15.11 -9.45
CA HIS A 136 9.10 -13.98 -8.55
C HIS A 136 9.22 -12.73 -9.41
N ALA A 137 8.38 -11.72 -9.19
CA ALA A 137 8.44 -10.41 -9.87
C ALA A 137 9.68 -9.61 -9.40
N THR A 138 10.85 -10.28 -9.36
CA THR A 138 12.15 -9.76 -9.06
C THR A 138 12.61 -8.94 -10.25
N GLY A 139 12.51 -7.64 -10.14
CA GLY A 139 12.90 -6.73 -11.22
C GLY A 139 11.97 -5.54 -11.38
N VAL A 140 10.93 -5.40 -10.55
CA VAL A 140 10.11 -4.19 -10.49
C VAL A 140 10.67 -3.29 -9.39
N GLU A 141 10.92 -2.03 -9.73
CA GLU A 141 11.23 -0.98 -8.77
C GLU A 141 10.00 -0.74 -7.86
N PRO A 142 10.06 -1.05 -6.55
CA PRO A 142 8.84 -1.08 -5.74
C PRO A 142 8.40 0.28 -5.21
N HIS A 143 9.25 1.33 -5.28
CA HIS A 143 9.01 2.63 -4.64
C HIS A 143 8.04 3.53 -5.43
N ILE A 144 6.94 2.93 -5.92
CA ILE A 144 5.94 3.59 -6.79
C ILE A 144 5.32 4.85 -6.17
N TRP A 145 5.25 4.91 -4.84
CA TRP A 145 4.63 6.03 -4.10
C TRP A 145 5.46 7.32 -4.14
N ASN A 146 6.70 7.27 -4.61
CA ASN A 146 7.60 8.42 -4.73
C ASN A 146 7.43 9.16 -6.08
N SER A 147 6.23 9.17 -6.61
CA SER A 147 5.82 9.87 -7.82
C SER A 147 4.47 10.52 -7.59
N ALA A 148 4.30 11.79 -7.97
CA ALA A 148 3.01 12.47 -7.87
C ALA A 148 1.96 11.84 -8.79
N THR A 149 2.35 11.43 -9.98
CA THR A 149 1.48 10.72 -10.93
C THR A 149 1.00 9.39 -10.34
N ASN A 150 1.92 8.58 -9.82
CA ASN A 150 1.57 7.30 -9.21
C ASN A 150 0.75 7.48 -7.92
N ALA A 151 1.02 8.53 -7.14
CA ALA A 151 0.26 8.83 -5.93
C ALA A 151 -1.23 9.07 -6.23
N GLN A 152 -1.57 9.69 -7.36
CA GLN A 152 -2.97 9.84 -7.80
C GLN A 152 -3.59 8.49 -8.18
N ILE A 153 -2.84 7.62 -8.88
CA ILE A 153 -3.30 6.26 -9.23
C ILE A 153 -3.55 5.45 -7.96
N ILE A 154 -2.59 5.44 -7.02
CA ILE A 154 -2.70 4.77 -5.73
C ILE A 154 -3.93 5.28 -4.95
N ALA A 155 -4.12 6.59 -4.90
CA ALA A 155 -5.29 7.20 -4.24
C ALA A 155 -6.61 6.75 -4.88
N GLY A 156 -6.66 6.63 -6.22
CA GLY A 156 -7.81 6.10 -6.96
C GLY A 156 -8.10 4.64 -6.64
N ASN A 157 -7.06 3.81 -6.53
CA ASN A 157 -7.19 2.41 -6.14
C ASN A 157 -7.69 2.27 -4.69
N ILE A 158 -7.20 3.10 -3.77
CA ILE A 158 -7.68 3.17 -2.39
C ILE A 158 -9.15 3.58 -2.34
N LEU A 159 -9.56 4.62 -3.08
CA LEU A 159 -10.98 5.01 -3.17
C LEU A 159 -11.84 3.83 -3.62
N SER A 160 -11.45 3.15 -4.69
CA SER A 160 -12.18 2.01 -5.23
C SER A 160 -12.30 0.88 -4.21
N ALA A 161 -11.22 0.57 -3.50
CA ALA A 161 -11.21 -0.44 -2.44
C ALA A 161 -12.14 -0.05 -1.28
N LEU A 162 -12.06 1.20 -0.80
CA LEU A 162 -12.92 1.70 0.28
C LEU A 162 -14.40 1.66 -0.11
N CYS A 163 -14.75 2.08 -1.33
CA CYS A 163 -16.13 2.01 -1.83
C CYS A 163 -16.64 0.57 -1.94
N SER A 164 -15.77 -0.40 -2.24
CA SER A 164 -16.15 -1.81 -2.31
C SER A 164 -16.44 -2.44 -0.94
N ILE A 165 -15.70 -2.05 0.10
CA ILE A 165 -15.84 -2.60 1.46
C ILE A 165 -16.82 -1.84 2.34
N ASP A 166 -17.14 -0.57 2.01
CA ASP A 166 -18.05 0.30 2.75
C ASP A 166 -18.77 1.28 1.81
N LYS A 167 -19.62 0.73 0.95
CA LYS A 167 -20.37 1.48 -0.08
C LYS A 167 -21.24 2.61 0.49
N SER A 168 -21.71 2.47 1.72
CA SER A 168 -22.58 3.47 2.35
C SER A 168 -21.91 4.83 2.56
N ASN A 169 -20.58 4.90 2.54
CA ASN A 169 -19.80 6.11 2.76
C ASN A 169 -19.07 6.61 1.48
N GLU A 170 -19.43 6.10 0.30
CA GLU A 170 -18.81 6.41 -0.99
C GLU A 170 -18.70 7.92 -1.25
N SER A 171 -19.76 8.69 -1.00
CA SER A 171 -19.75 10.14 -1.22
C SER A 171 -18.70 10.86 -0.37
N ALA A 172 -18.54 10.44 0.89
CA ALA A 172 -17.55 11.03 1.80
C ALA A 172 -16.13 10.65 1.40
N TYR A 173 -15.92 9.42 0.90
CA TYR A 173 -14.62 9.00 0.37
C TYR A 173 -14.26 9.77 -0.89
N LEU A 174 -15.20 9.96 -1.81
CA LEU A 174 -14.98 10.74 -3.03
C LEU A 174 -14.63 12.20 -2.74
N GLU A 175 -15.29 12.83 -1.79
CA GLU A 175 -14.96 14.21 -1.37
C GLU A 175 -13.52 14.32 -0.86
N ARG A 176 -13.12 13.40 0.05
CA ARG A 176 -11.76 13.37 0.61
C ARG A 176 -10.70 13.00 -0.43
N TYR A 177 -11.00 12.06 -1.32
CA TYR A 177 -10.15 11.72 -2.45
C TYR A 177 -9.88 12.95 -3.33
N ASN A 178 -10.92 13.70 -3.70
CA ASN A 178 -10.76 14.92 -4.49
C ASN A 178 -9.91 15.97 -3.76
N ALA A 179 -10.03 16.07 -2.43
CA ALA A 179 -9.20 16.96 -1.64
C ALA A 179 -7.72 16.51 -1.65
N LEU A 180 -7.47 15.21 -1.50
CA LEU A 180 -6.12 14.64 -1.59
C LEU A 180 -5.50 14.83 -2.98
N CYS A 181 -6.27 14.61 -4.06
CA CYS A 181 -5.78 14.84 -5.43
C CYS A 181 -5.36 16.30 -5.65
N ARG A 182 -6.13 17.26 -5.19
CA ARG A 182 -5.73 18.69 -5.27
C ARG A 182 -4.44 18.98 -4.51
N GLN A 183 -4.23 18.33 -3.37
CA GLN A 183 -2.99 18.47 -2.59
C GLN A 183 -1.79 17.87 -3.35
N ILE A 184 -1.95 16.69 -3.98
CA ILE A 184 -0.92 16.05 -4.79
C ILE A 184 -0.60 16.93 -6.01
N GLU A 185 -1.60 17.43 -6.73
CA GLU A 185 -1.44 18.33 -7.89
C GLU A 185 -0.71 19.62 -7.52
N HIS A 186 -1.06 20.22 -6.39
CA HIS A 186 -0.38 21.41 -5.90
C HIS A 186 1.11 21.11 -5.58
N THR A 187 1.39 19.98 -4.95
CA THR A 187 2.76 19.54 -4.63
C THR A 187 3.54 19.29 -5.91
N ASP A 188 2.97 18.58 -6.90
CA ASP A 188 3.58 18.35 -8.21
C ASP A 188 3.94 19.66 -8.90
N SER A 189 3.02 20.63 -8.90
CA SER A 189 3.24 21.95 -9.47
C SER A 189 4.42 22.68 -8.82
N LEU A 190 4.53 22.63 -7.48
CA LEU A 190 5.65 23.24 -6.75
C LEU A 190 6.98 22.57 -7.08
N ILE A 191 7.00 21.24 -7.16
CA ILE A 191 8.19 20.47 -7.55
C ILE A 191 8.63 20.87 -8.96
N ARG A 192 7.72 20.89 -9.94
CA ARG A 192 8.03 21.30 -11.32
C ARG A 192 8.58 22.72 -11.37
N GLN A 193 7.94 23.65 -10.68
CA GLN A 193 8.42 25.03 -10.62
C GLN A 193 9.83 25.12 -10.04
N THR A 194 10.13 24.36 -9.00
CA THR A 194 11.46 24.33 -8.37
C THR A 194 12.52 23.74 -9.31
N LEU A 195 12.21 22.61 -9.94
CA LEU A 195 13.16 21.87 -10.77
C LEU A 195 13.36 22.48 -12.17
N THR A 196 12.48 23.37 -12.62
CA THR A 196 12.63 24.13 -13.87
C THR A 196 13.18 25.53 -13.67
N ALA A 197 13.49 25.92 -12.44
CA ALA A 197 14.10 27.21 -12.14
C ALA A 197 15.49 27.33 -12.75
N PRO A 198 15.93 28.54 -13.17
CA PRO A 198 17.28 28.75 -13.67
C PRO A 198 18.35 28.29 -12.66
N GLY A 199 19.24 27.41 -13.08
CA GLY A 199 20.30 26.85 -12.24
C GLY A 199 19.87 25.65 -11.39
N ALA A 200 18.69 25.08 -11.59
CA ALA A 200 18.32 23.83 -10.96
C ALA A 200 19.19 22.68 -11.48
N ASP A 201 19.57 21.78 -10.55
CA ASP A 201 20.35 20.60 -10.90
C ASP A 201 19.45 19.56 -11.60
N HIS A 202 20.06 18.82 -12.54
CA HIS A 202 19.39 17.74 -13.27
C HIS A 202 19.79 16.35 -12.77
N ALA A 203 20.69 16.27 -11.79
CA ALA A 203 21.14 15.03 -11.18
C ALA A 203 21.23 15.18 -9.66
N PHE A 204 21.02 14.08 -8.96
CA PHE A 204 21.16 14.02 -7.51
C PHE A 204 21.75 12.68 -7.08
N MET A 205 22.49 12.68 -5.98
CA MET A 205 22.99 11.47 -5.36
C MET A 205 22.09 11.05 -4.21
N ILE A 206 21.83 9.75 -4.11
CA ILE A 206 21.04 9.14 -3.02
C ILE A 206 21.69 7.83 -2.59
N TYR A 207 21.60 7.51 -1.29
CA TYR A 207 22.18 6.26 -0.81
C TYR A 207 21.46 5.05 -1.42
N HIS A 208 20.19 4.86 -1.10
CA HIS A 208 19.31 3.81 -1.62
C HIS A 208 18.46 4.36 -2.79
N PRO A 209 18.38 3.67 -3.95
CA PRO A 209 17.75 4.20 -5.17
C PRO A 209 16.22 4.24 -5.12
N ALA A 210 15.64 4.80 -4.07
CA ALA A 210 14.18 4.84 -3.86
C ALA A 210 13.42 5.89 -4.68
N LEU A 211 14.10 6.75 -5.45
CA LEU A 211 13.48 7.88 -6.16
C LEU A 211 13.45 7.72 -7.69
N SER A 212 13.45 6.47 -8.19
CA SER A 212 13.49 6.21 -9.63
C SER A 212 12.25 6.76 -10.36
N TYR A 213 11.07 6.62 -9.79
CA TYR A 213 9.83 7.19 -10.36
C TYR A 213 9.81 8.71 -10.29
N PHE A 214 10.30 9.29 -9.20
CA PHE A 214 10.48 10.74 -9.09
C PHE A 214 11.45 11.25 -10.16
N ALA A 215 12.60 10.62 -10.31
CA ALA A 215 13.58 10.98 -11.31
C ALA A 215 13.01 10.90 -12.73
N ARG A 216 12.27 9.82 -13.05
CA ARG A 216 11.57 9.66 -14.32
C ARG A 216 10.58 10.81 -14.59
N ASP A 217 9.72 11.11 -13.62
CA ASP A 217 8.60 12.04 -13.79
C ASP A 217 9.08 13.50 -13.97
N TYR A 218 10.27 13.81 -13.44
CA TYR A 218 10.84 15.18 -13.50
C TYR A 218 12.08 15.29 -14.39
N GLY A 219 12.45 14.22 -15.10
CA GLY A 219 13.61 14.24 -16.02
C GLY A 219 14.95 14.40 -15.32
N LEU A 220 15.08 13.86 -14.10
CA LEU A 220 16.28 13.91 -13.28
C LEU A 220 17.10 12.63 -13.44
N HIS A 221 18.42 12.73 -13.22
CA HIS A 221 19.32 11.58 -13.13
C HIS A 221 19.59 11.23 -11.68
N GLN A 222 19.10 10.08 -11.22
CA GLN A 222 19.38 9.52 -9.91
C GLN A 222 20.69 8.74 -9.91
N ILE A 223 21.62 9.09 -9.04
CA ILE A 223 22.93 8.42 -8.88
C ILE A 223 22.91 7.68 -7.53
N PRO A 224 22.70 6.35 -7.51
CA PRO A 224 22.68 5.57 -6.27
C PRO A 224 24.10 5.32 -5.76
N ILE A 225 24.27 5.37 -4.42
CA ILE A 225 25.54 5.05 -3.77
C ILE A 225 25.66 3.54 -3.59
N GLU A 226 24.63 2.89 -3.11
CA GLU A 226 24.61 1.42 -3.01
C GLU A 226 24.32 0.77 -4.36
N ALA A 227 24.81 -0.46 -4.53
CA ALA A 227 24.53 -1.27 -5.70
C ALA A 227 23.91 -2.60 -5.26
N GLY A 228 22.61 -2.79 -5.56
CA GLY A 228 21.90 -4.02 -5.22
C GLY A 228 21.84 -4.32 -3.72
N GLY A 229 21.62 -3.31 -2.89
CA GLY A 229 21.53 -3.44 -1.43
C GLY A 229 22.88 -3.71 -0.74
N LYS A 230 24.01 -3.49 -1.42
CA LYS A 230 25.36 -3.73 -0.89
C LYS A 230 26.11 -2.43 -0.72
N GLU A 231 26.94 -2.38 0.33
CA GLU A 231 27.90 -1.30 0.55
C GLU A 231 28.83 -1.14 -0.65
N PRO A 232 29.10 0.10 -1.07
CA PRO A 232 29.95 0.37 -2.23
C PRO A 232 31.41 -0.02 -1.97
N SER A 233 32.05 -0.65 -2.96
CA SER A 233 33.49 -0.89 -2.92
C SER A 233 34.27 0.43 -3.10
N PRO A 234 35.57 0.51 -2.68
CA PRO A 234 36.42 1.69 -2.91
C PRO A 234 36.50 2.10 -4.38
N ALA A 235 36.52 1.13 -5.31
CA ALA A 235 36.53 1.40 -6.74
C ALA A 235 35.20 2.03 -7.21
N HIS A 236 34.08 1.55 -6.69
CA HIS A 236 32.76 2.11 -6.97
C HIS A 236 32.62 3.53 -6.42
N LEU A 237 33.08 3.79 -5.19
CA LEU A 237 33.08 5.14 -4.61
C LEU A 237 33.90 6.12 -5.47
N LYS A 238 35.06 5.69 -5.98
CA LYS A 238 35.85 6.53 -6.91
C LYS A 238 35.06 6.85 -8.18
N ALA A 239 34.42 5.86 -8.80
CA ALA A 239 33.59 6.06 -9.99
C ALA A 239 32.43 7.02 -9.72
N LEU A 240 31.76 6.91 -8.56
CA LEU A 240 30.69 7.83 -8.13
C LEU A 240 31.18 9.27 -8.02
N ILE A 241 32.37 9.50 -7.42
CA ILE A 241 32.97 10.84 -7.34
C ILE A 241 33.22 11.41 -8.74
N ASP A 242 33.75 10.61 -9.67
CA ASP A 242 34.00 11.03 -11.03
C ASP A 242 32.67 11.35 -11.76
N THR A 243 31.61 10.53 -11.56
CA THR A 243 30.26 10.79 -12.09
C THR A 243 29.68 12.09 -11.52
N CYS A 244 29.74 12.31 -10.22
CA CYS A 244 29.20 13.54 -9.61
C CYS A 244 29.90 14.80 -10.12
N LYS A 245 31.20 14.74 -10.37
CA LYS A 245 31.93 15.85 -10.97
C LYS A 245 31.48 16.11 -12.41
N SER A 246 31.30 15.05 -13.22
CA SER A 246 30.85 15.18 -14.61
C SER A 246 29.41 15.68 -14.72
N GLU A 247 28.53 15.24 -13.84
CA GLU A 247 27.11 15.64 -13.78
C GLU A 247 26.91 16.96 -13.03
N LYS A 248 27.97 17.55 -12.46
CA LYS A 248 27.93 18.79 -11.67
C LYS A 248 26.95 18.70 -10.50
N VAL A 249 26.88 17.53 -9.84
CA VAL A 249 26.06 17.36 -8.63
C VAL A 249 26.63 18.21 -7.51
N HIS A 250 25.82 19.12 -6.98
CA HIS A 250 26.17 19.95 -5.83
C HIS A 250 25.75 19.21 -4.54
N VAL A 251 26.57 19.35 -3.50
CA VAL A 251 26.33 18.74 -2.17
C VAL A 251 26.02 19.85 -1.18
#